data_950d6a9980d6d717c6915083c87f5bc9
#
_entry.id   950d6a9980d6d717c6915083c87f5bc9
#
_cell.length_a   1.000
_cell.length_b   1.000
_cell.length_c   1.000
_cell.angle_alpha   90.00
_cell.angle_beta   90.00
_cell.angle_gamma   90.00
#
_symmetry.space_group_name_H-M   'P 1'
#
loop_
_entity.id
_entity.type
_entity.pdbx_description
1 polymer ?
#
loop_
_entity_poly.entity_id
_entity_poly.type
_entity_poly.pdbx_seq_one_letter_code
_entity_poly.pdbx_strand_id
1 'polypeptide(L)'
;MFNKISIKTFFKKFDYILLGLVLALTAIGVIAMPSVVDTMNSGPSILKTQMFSIALGLVLCLGFSIIDYSFLRYWGIVFYIIGLIMLIYVIPFGYGRDDPNIGSNSWIDLFGVFSFQPSELMKVAYMMFLPSQFELLKEEFSIKRLIFIAISGLLPIGLILLQPDLGTSTVFAFSFAVLIFVYGIKYRYLIISVAVLAASLPFVWLFLDTWQKNRIRVFIDPTFDPSGAGYQTSKSIVALGSGGLKGAGLFNGIQTQGNGIPVKESDFIFSSIGEEMGFIGCSAIVILAFLIIIRCIYIASKSHSYYGQFIVAGMAAMIAFHFIENIGMNIELMPVTGIPLPFISAGGTNLIGSFAMIGIIISASIRRDQIKRI
;
A
#
# COMPACT_ATOMS: atom_id res chain seq x y z
N MET A 1 -19.14 -13.91 22.40
CA MET A 1 -19.19 -15.38 22.22
C MET A 1 -18.59 -15.70 20.86
N PHE A 2 -17.43 -16.36 20.80
CA PHE A 2 -16.73 -16.68 19.55
C PHE A 2 -17.52 -17.77 18.82
N ASN A 3 -18.10 -17.46 17.66
CA ASN A 3 -18.69 -18.47 16.80
C ASN A 3 -17.54 -19.26 16.16
N LYS A 4 -17.14 -20.37 16.80
CA LYS A 4 -16.12 -21.26 16.26
C LYS A 4 -16.63 -21.85 14.95
N ILE A 5 -16.09 -21.36 13.83
CA ILE A 5 -16.33 -21.99 12.53
C ILE A 5 -15.69 -23.38 12.57
N SER A 6 -16.42 -24.43 12.17
CA SER A 6 -15.82 -25.76 12.05
C SER A 6 -14.72 -25.75 11.00
N ILE A 7 -13.67 -26.54 11.21
CA ILE A 7 -12.55 -26.67 10.30
C ILE A 7 -13.03 -26.95 8.85
N LYS A 8 -14.02 -27.83 8.70
CA LYS A 8 -14.63 -28.17 7.40
C LYS A 8 -15.26 -26.94 6.72
N THR A 9 -15.97 -26.11 7.51
CA THR A 9 -16.61 -24.88 7.00
C THR A 9 -15.57 -23.81 6.65
N PHE A 10 -14.49 -23.71 7.42
CA PHE A 10 -13.37 -22.81 7.15
C PHE A 10 -12.79 -23.10 5.76
N PHE A 11 -12.34 -24.32 5.50
CA PHE A 11 -11.77 -24.68 4.21
C PHE A 11 -12.78 -24.57 3.05
N LYS A 12 -14.07 -24.86 3.26
CA LYS A 12 -15.11 -24.70 2.24
C LYS A 12 -15.36 -23.26 1.84
N LYS A 13 -15.25 -22.30 2.79
CA LYS A 13 -15.52 -20.88 2.58
C LYS A 13 -14.26 -20.04 2.36
N PHE A 14 -13.08 -20.66 2.45
CA PHE A 14 -11.81 -19.97 2.23
C PHE A 14 -11.71 -19.44 0.80
N ASP A 15 -11.22 -18.21 0.66
CA ASP A 15 -11.13 -17.55 -0.64
C ASP A 15 -9.81 -17.91 -1.36
N TYR A 16 -9.78 -19.12 -1.94
CA TYR A 16 -8.63 -19.61 -2.68
C TYR A 16 -8.33 -18.78 -3.93
N ILE A 17 -9.34 -18.12 -4.52
CA ILE A 17 -9.16 -17.25 -5.68
C ILE A 17 -8.33 -16.05 -5.30
N LEU A 18 -8.70 -15.35 -4.22
CA LEU A 18 -7.94 -14.18 -3.76
C LEU A 18 -6.51 -14.56 -3.40
N LEU A 19 -6.32 -15.62 -2.61
CA LEU A 19 -4.97 -16.08 -2.25
C LEU A 19 -4.16 -16.49 -3.49
N GLY A 20 -4.76 -17.20 -4.44
CA GLY A 20 -4.10 -17.63 -5.68
C GLY A 20 -3.64 -16.43 -6.53
N LEU A 21 -4.45 -15.38 -6.66
CA LEU A 21 -4.09 -14.15 -7.37
C LEU A 21 -2.91 -13.42 -6.70
N VAL A 22 -2.93 -13.33 -5.37
CA VAL A 22 -1.83 -12.72 -4.59
C VAL A 22 -0.55 -13.54 -4.74
N LEU A 23 -0.63 -14.86 -4.65
CA LEU A 23 0.53 -15.75 -4.85
C LEU A 23 1.08 -15.67 -6.28
N ALA A 24 0.23 -15.50 -7.29
CA ALA A 24 0.66 -15.31 -8.68
C ALA A 24 1.46 -14.00 -8.84
N LEU A 25 1.02 -12.89 -8.24
CA LEU A 25 1.79 -11.65 -8.21
C LEU A 25 3.13 -11.82 -7.46
N THR A 26 3.09 -12.46 -6.30
CA THR A 26 4.30 -12.72 -5.53
C THR A 26 5.29 -13.59 -6.31
N ALA A 27 4.80 -14.57 -7.06
CA ALA A 27 5.65 -15.41 -7.91
C ALA A 27 6.37 -14.59 -9.01
N ILE A 28 5.69 -13.61 -9.64
CA ILE A 28 6.34 -12.71 -10.60
C ILE A 28 7.47 -11.94 -9.90
N GLY A 29 7.24 -11.41 -8.70
CA GLY A 29 8.28 -10.73 -7.91
C GLY A 29 9.47 -11.65 -7.57
N VAL A 30 9.20 -12.88 -7.13
CA VAL A 30 10.25 -13.87 -6.82
C VAL A 30 11.07 -14.27 -8.06
N ILE A 31 10.45 -14.31 -9.23
CA ILE A 31 11.14 -14.65 -10.50
C ILE A 31 11.97 -13.46 -10.98
N ALA A 32 11.46 -12.23 -10.91
CA ALA A 32 12.14 -11.05 -11.41
C ALA A 32 13.25 -10.53 -10.46
N MET A 33 13.04 -10.61 -9.14
CA MET A 33 13.93 -9.99 -8.16
C MET A 33 15.39 -10.45 -8.25
N PRO A 34 15.73 -11.74 -8.45
CA PRO A 34 17.12 -12.17 -8.61
C PRO A 34 17.84 -11.44 -9.74
N SER A 35 17.16 -11.24 -10.86
CA SER A 35 17.72 -10.46 -11.98
C SER A 35 17.89 -8.99 -11.62
N VAL A 36 16.88 -8.37 -11.01
CA VAL A 36 16.90 -6.95 -10.65
C VAL A 36 18.05 -6.61 -9.69
N VAL A 37 18.36 -7.48 -8.75
CA VAL A 37 19.41 -7.22 -7.74
C VAL A 37 20.78 -7.84 -8.07
N ASP A 38 20.92 -8.52 -9.21
CA ASP A 38 22.14 -9.26 -9.59
C ASP A 38 23.41 -8.40 -9.54
N THR A 39 23.31 -7.18 -10.01
CA THR A 39 24.44 -6.23 -10.06
C THR A 39 24.63 -5.40 -8.78
N MET A 40 23.83 -5.66 -7.74
CA MET A 40 23.87 -4.93 -6.47
C MET A 40 24.71 -5.69 -5.43
N ASN A 41 25.64 -5.01 -4.77
CA ASN A 41 26.41 -5.59 -3.66
C ASN A 41 25.51 -6.09 -2.51
N SER A 42 24.39 -5.40 -2.28
CA SER A 42 23.36 -5.77 -1.29
C SER A 42 22.36 -6.84 -1.78
N GLY A 43 22.45 -7.26 -3.04
CA GLY A 43 21.49 -8.17 -3.68
C GLY A 43 21.17 -9.42 -2.87
N PRO A 44 22.18 -10.19 -2.38
CA PRO A 44 21.91 -11.38 -1.56
C PRO A 44 21.16 -11.09 -0.26
N SER A 45 21.42 -9.93 0.37
CA SER A 45 20.70 -9.49 1.57
C SER A 45 19.25 -9.13 1.26
N ILE A 46 19.01 -8.40 0.16
CA ILE A 46 17.66 -8.02 -0.30
C ILE A 46 16.83 -9.27 -0.58
N LEU A 47 17.39 -10.26 -1.29
CA LEU A 47 16.70 -11.53 -1.56
C LEU A 47 16.33 -12.28 -0.28
N LYS A 48 17.25 -12.38 0.68
CA LYS A 48 16.99 -13.03 1.97
C LYS A 48 15.86 -12.32 2.72
N THR A 49 15.92 -10.99 2.81
CA THR A 49 14.89 -10.18 3.48
C THR A 49 13.54 -10.33 2.78
N GLN A 50 13.49 -10.36 1.45
CA GLN A 50 12.26 -10.55 0.71
C GLN A 50 11.66 -11.94 0.94
N MET A 51 12.45 -13.00 0.86
CA MET A 51 11.97 -14.37 1.11
C MET A 51 11.48 -14.54 2.55
N PHE A 52 12.20 -13.96 3.53
CA PHE A 52 11.75 -13.93 4.92
C PHE A 52 10.42 -13.19 5.07
N SER A 53 10.28 -12.02 4.42
CA SER A 53 9.06 -11.20 4.48
C SER A 53 7.86 -11.88 3.82
N ILE A 54 8.08 -12.62 2.72
CA ILE A 54 7.04 -13.45 2.08
C ILE A 54 6.60 -14.56 3.04
N ALA A 55 7.55 -15.30 3.62
CA ALA A 55 7.23 -16.39 4.55
C ALA A 55 6.47 -15.89 5.79
N LEU A 56 6.96 -14.83 6.42
CA LEU A 56 6.31 -14.20 7.57
C LEU A 56 4.94 -13.61 7.17
N GLY A 57 4.85 -12.95 6.03
CA GLY A 57 3.60 -12.40 5.50
C GLY A 57 2.55 -13.47 5.26
N LEU A 58 2.92 -14.62 4.68
CA LEU A 58 2.02 -15.76 4.49
C LEU A 58 1.55 -16.35 5.81
N VAL A 59 2.43 -16.46 6.80
CA VAL A 59 2.05 -16.92 8.15
C VAL A 59 1.04 -15.96 8.76
N LEU A 60 1.26 -14.65 8.66
CA LEU A 60 0.31 -13.64 9.15
C LEU A 60 -1.00 -13.65 8.35
N CYS A 61 -0.95 -13.79 7.03
CA CYS A 61 -2.14 -13.91 6.19
C CYS A 61 -3.02 -15.09 6.63
N LEU A 62 -2.44 -16.27 6.82
CA LEU A 62 -3.15 -17.44 7.30
C LEU A 62 -3.63 -17.25 8.75
N GLY A 63 -2.81 -16.68 9.62
CA GLY A 63 -3.16 -16.39 11.00
C GLY A 63 -4.37 -15.45 11.10
N PHE A 64 -4.35 -14.31 10.39
CA PHE A 64 -5.48 -13.38 10.35
C PHE A 64 -6.73 -13.98 9.69
N SER A 65 -6.59 -14.88 8.72
CA SER A 65 -7.73 -15.55 8.10
C SER A 65 -8.51 -16.45 9.10
N ILE A 66 -7.80 -17.03 10.06
CA ILE A 66 -8.39 -17.87 11.11
C ILE A 66 -9.10 -17.01 12.18
N ILE A 67 -8.52 -15.87 12.53
CA ILE A 67 -9.09 -14.94 13.52
C ILE A 67 -10.38 -14.34 12.97
N ASP A 68 -11.41 -14.23 13.81
CA ASP A 68 -12.63 -13.52 13.42
C ASP A 68 -12.35 -12.01 13.30
N TYR A 69 -12.54 -11.48 12.08
CA TYR A 69 -12.34 -10.04 11.82
C TYR A 69 -13.17 -9.14 12.76
N SER A 70 -14.32 -9.64 13.27
CA SER A 70 -15.10 -8.91 14.26
C SER A 70 -14.38 -8.71 15.58
N PHE A 71 -13.42 -9.59 15.92
CA PHE A 71 -12.58 -9.43 17.11
C PHE A 71 -11.60 -8.26 16.94
N LEU A 72 -11.14 -8.02 15.72
CA LEU A 72 -10.23 -6.92 15.41
C LEU A 72 -10.87 -5.54 15.69
N ARG A 73 -12.21 -5.45 15.65
CA ARG A 73 -12.96 -4.25 16.04
C ARG A 73 -12.61 -3.77 17.44
N TYR A 74 -12.50 -4.71 18.40
CA TYR A 74 -12.22 -4.36 19.80
C TYR A 74 -10.77 -3.97 20.03
N TRP A 75 -9.85 -4.58 19.29
CA TRP A 75 -8.43 -4.30 19.40
C TRP A 75 -7.98 -3.14 18.50
N GLY A 76 -8.82 -2.74 17.56
CA GLY A 76 -8.49 -1.68 16.60
C GLY A 76 -8.04 -0.39 17.26
N ILE A 77 -8.69 0.04 18.36
CA ILE A 77 -8.31 1.26 19.11
C ILE A 77 -6.92 1.10 19.74
N VAL A 78 -6.59 -0.06 20.28
CA VAL A 78 -5.30 -0.31 20.95
C VAL A 78 -4.18 -0.25 19.91
N PHE A 79 -4.33 -0.97 18.79
CA PHE A 79 -3.33 -0.94 17.70
C PHE A 79 -3.23 0.44 17.06
N TYR A 80 -4.34 1.16 16.94
CA TYR A 80 -4.36 2.52 16.43
C TYR A 80 -3.55 3.47 17.33
N ILE A 81 -3.72 3.41 18.65
CA ILE A 81 -2.96 4.22 19.61
C ILE A 81 -1.47 3.84 19.57
N ILE A 82 -1.14 2.55 19.54
CA ILE A 82 0.26 2.09 19.39
C ILE A 82 0.85 2.63 18.09
N GLY A 83 0.13 2.54 16.97
CA GLY A 83 0.57 3.08 15.69
C GLY A 83 0.81 4.60 15.74
N LEU A 84 -0.07 5.37 16.38
CA LEU A 84 0.12 6.81 16.58
C LEU A 84 1.39 7.11 17.40
N ILE A 85 1.61 6.39 18.51
CA ILE A 85 2.80 6.56 19.34
C ILE A 85 4.06 6.28 18.50
N MET A 86 4.05 5.24 17.66
CA MET A 86 5.18 4.91 16.79
C MET A 86 5.38 5.98 15.70
N LEU A 87 4.30 6.53 15.11
CA LEU A 87 4.41 7.62 14.16
C LEU A 87 4.98 8.89 14.79
N ILE A 88 4.58 9.21 16.02
CA ILE A 88 5.14 10.35 16.76
C ILE A 88 6.61 10.12 17.12
N TYR A 89 6.95 8.90 17.56
CA TYR A 89 8.32 8.53 17.93
C TYR A 89 9.30 8.67 16.74
N VAL A 90 8.88 8.31 15.55
CA VAL A 90 9.74 8.37 14.36
C VAL A 90 10.09 9.79 13.92
N ILE A 91 9.28 10.79 14.26
CA ILE A 91 9.57 12.19 13.88
C ILE A 91 10.95 12.65 14.38
N PRO A 92 11.28 12.54 15.69
CA PRO A 92 12.60 12.91 16.20
C PRO A 92 13.68 11.80 16.10
N PHE A 93 13.30 10.52 16.09
CA PHE A 93 14.23 9.39 16.24
C PHE A 93 14.33 8.49 15.01
N GLY A 94 13.56 8.76 13.96
CA GLY A 94 13.63 8.03 12.71
C GLY A 94 14.86 8.38 11.89
N TYR A 95 15.14 7.56 10.87
CA TYR A 95 16.20 7.81 9.90
C TYR A 95 15.66 7.76 8.46
N GLY A 96 16.50 8.17 7.51
CA GLY A 96 16.21 8.13 6.07
C GLY A 96 16.10 9.52 5.43
N ARG A 97 16.00 10.61 6.20
CA ARG A 97 15.88 11.97 5.63
C ARG A 97 17.11 12.39 4.84
N ASP A 98 18.29 12.01 5.32
CA ASP A 98 19.56 12.36 4.70
C ASP A 98 19.97 11.39 3.59
N ASP A 99 19.23 10.29 3.40
CA ASP A 99 19.44 9.35 2.30
C ASP A 99 18.75 9.86 1.04
N PRO A 100 19.49 10.14 -0.06
CA PRO A 100 18.94 10.64 -1.31
C PRO A 100 17.86 9.73 -1.92
N ASN A 101 17.91 8.43 -1.60
CA ASN A 101 16.95 7.44 -2.11
C ASN A 101 15.65 7.39 -1.29
N ILE A 102 15.71 7.72 0.00
CA ILE A 102 14.56 7.65 0.93
C ILE A 102 13.92 9.04 1.05
N GLY A 103 14.68 10.04 1.46
CA GLY A 103 14.25 11.44 1.57
C GLY A 103 13.21 11.72 2.66
N SER A 104 12.83 10.73 3.46
CA SER A 104 11.84 10.85 4.54
C SER A 104 12.34 10.25 5.84
N ASN A 105 12.01 10.87 6.98
CA ASN A 105 12.38 10.39 8.31
C ASN A 105 11.34 9.42 8.85
N SER A 106 11.15 8.28 8.17
CA SER A 106 10.00 7.38 8.40
C SER A 106 10.39 5.96 8.81
N TRP A 107 11.68 5.69 8.99
CA TRP A 107 12.19 4.35 9.29
C TRP A 107 12.80 4.25 10.68
N ILE A 108 12.66 3.09 11.30
CA ILE A 108 13.32 2.71 12.55
C ILE A 108 14.21 1.52 12.25
N ASP A 109 15.48 1.60 12.65
CA ASP A 109 16.38 0.47 12.60
C ASP A 109 16.21 -0.40 13.85
N LEU A 110 15.84 -1.64 13.65
CA LEU A 110 15.74 -2.63 14.71
C LEU A 110 17.05 -3.44 14.81
N PHE A 111 17.97 -2.94 15.61
CA PHE A 111 19.23 -3.60 15.94
C PHE A 111 20.17 -3.85 14.75
N GLY A 112 20.11 -3.05 13.70
CA GLY A 112 20.93 -3.22 12.49
C GLY A 112 20.57 -4.45 11.64
N VAL A 113 19.46 -5.14 11.97
CA VAL A 113 19.04 -6.38 11.30
C VAL A 113 17.86 -6.15 10.36
N PHE A 114 16.93 -5.29 10.78
CA PHE A 114 15.68 -5.09 10.06
C PHE A 114 15.21 -3.64 10.14
N SER A 115 15.02 -3.02 8.98
CA SER A 115 14.43 -1.69 8.88
C SER A 115 12.90 -1.79 8.92
N PHE A 116 12.30 -1.11 9.87
CA PHE A 116 10.85 -1.11 10.10
C PHE A 116 10.26 0.26 9.85
N GLN A 117 9.19 0.33 9.06
CA GLN A 117 8.43 1.55 8.82
C GLN A 117 7.13 1.53 9.62
N PRO A 118 6.97 2.39 10.65
CA PRO A 118 5.78 2.41 11.50
C PRO A 118 4.47 2.66 10.76
N SER A 119 4.50 3.42 9.68
CA SER A 119 3.33 3.67 8.85
C SER A 119 2.75 2.39 8.22
N GLU A 120 3.57 1.35 7.99
CA GLU A 120 3.10 0.07 7.46
C GLU A 120 2.22 -0.68 8.48
N LEU A 121 2.62 -0.69 9.76
CA LEU A 121 1.79 -1.21 10.84
C LEU A 121 0.54 -0.34 11.02
N MET A 122 0.72 0.98 10.95
CA MET A 122 -0.38 1.93 11.09
C MET A 122 -1.45 1.74 10.02
N LYS A 123 -1.12 1.35 8.78
CA LYS A 123 -2.11 1.03 7.72
C LYS A 123 -3.09 -0.05 8.18
N VAL A 124 -2.58 -1.14 8.74
CA VAL A 124 -3.42 -2.24 9.24
C VAL A 124 -4.26 -1.78 10.44
N ALA A 125 -3.64 -1.10 11.41
CA ALA A 125 -4.32 -0.59 12.60
C ALA A 125 -5.41 0.44 12.27
N TYR A 126 -5.15 1.32 11.33
CA TYR A 126 -6.08 2.31 10.80
C TYR A 126 -7.32 1.66 10.20
N MET A 127 -7.12 0.60 9.39
CA MET A 127 -8.21 -0.16 8.80
C MET A 127 -8.90 -1.13 9.76
N MET A 128 -8.34 -1.40 10.92
CA MET A 128 -9.06 -2.08 12.00
C MET A 128 -9.94 -1.12 12.80
N PHE A 129 -9.48 0.12 13.00
CA PHE A 129 -10.13 1.10 13.87
C PHE A 129 -11.21 1.93 13.16
N LEU A 130 -10.89 2.64 12.07
CA LEU A 130 -11.84 3.55 11.43
C LEU A 130 -13.13 2.89 10.93
N PRO A 131 -13.10 1.70 10.31
CA PRO A 131 -14.32 0.99 9.92
C PRO A 131 -15.30 0.79 11.08
N SER A 132 -14.78 0.56 12.30
CA SER A 132 -15.64 0.43 13.48
C SER A 132 -16.36 1.74 13.83
N GLN A 133 -15.71 2.87 13.61
CA GLN A 133 -16.31 4.18 13.87
C GLN A 133 -17.35 4.54 12.80
N PHE A 134 -17.10 4.17 11.54
CA PHE A 134 -18.08 4.32 10.46
C PHE A 134 -19.31 3.42 10.66
N GLU A 135 -19.14 2.18 11.13
CA GLU A 135 -20.24 1.30 11.50
C GLU A 135 -21.12 1.95 12.57
N LEU A 136 -20.51 2.44 13.67
CA LEU A 136 -21.23 3.10 14.76
C LEU A 136 -21.95 4.40 14.28
N LEU A 137 -21.36 5.13 13.34
CA LEU A 137 -21.99 6.30 12.74
C LEU A 137 -23.18 5.91 11.84
N LYS A 138 -23.12 4.73 11.22
CA LYS A 138 -24.21 4.20 10.37
C LYS A 138 -25.39 3.71 11.19
N GLU A 139 -25.12 3.14 12.39
CA GLU A 139 -26.14 2.71 13.33
C GLU A 139 -26.85 3.90 13.98
N GLU A 140 -26.06 4.89 14.47
CA GLU A 140 -26.58 6.09 15.11
C GLU A 140 -25.78 7.32 14.66
N PHE A 141 -26.44 8.18 13.87
CA PHE A 141 -25.81 9.41 13.40
C PHE A 141 -25.57 10.39 14.55
N SER A 142 -24.32 10.80 14.73
CA SER A 142 -23.93 11.82 15.71
C SER A 142 -22.85 12.73 15.11
N ILE A 143 -23.08 14.03 15.24
CA ILE A 143 -22.07 15.03 14.78
C ILE A 143 -20.78 14.92 15.55
N LYS A 144 -20.83 14.59 16.85
CA LYS A 144 -19.63 14.37 17.67
C LYS A 144 -18.79 13.20 17.14
N ARG A 145 -19.46 12.11 16.72
CA ARG A 145 -18.82 10.93 16.12
C ARG A 145 -18.24 11.26 14.75
N LEU A 146 -18.95 12.05 13.95
CA LEU A 146 -18.44 12.49 12.64
C LEU A 146 -17.14 13.31 12.81
N ILE A 147 -17.11 14.25 13.75
CA ILE A 147 -15.90 15.03 14.07
C ILE A 147 -14.78 14.12 14.57
N PHE A 148 -15.09 13.13 15.42
CA PHE A 148 -14.13 12.16 15.92
C PHE A 148 -13.55 11.32 14.79
N ILE A 149 -14.36 10.87 13.82
CA ILE A 149 -13.90 10.15 12.62
C ILE A 149 -13.00 11.05 11.78
N ALA A 150 -13.37 12.31 11.58
CA ALA A 150 -12.56 13.25 10.81
C ALA A 150 -11.19 13.46 11.47
N ILE A 151 -11.15 13.70 12.78
CA ILE A 151 -9.89 13.87 13.52
C ILE A 151 -9.07 12.58 13.47
N SER A 152 -9.63 11.45 13.80
CA SER A 152 -8.91 10.17 13.81
C SER A 152 -8.52 9.70 12.41
N GLY A 153 -9.24 10.11 11.36
CA GLY A 153 -8.87 9.85 9.98
C GLY A 153 -7.70 10.72 9.51
N LEU A 154 -7.72 12.01 9.85
CA LEU A 154 -6.72 12.98 9.38
C LEU A 154 -5.44 13.00 10.23
N LEU A 155 -5.50 12.60 11.50
CA LEU A 155 -4.35 12.65 12.42
C LEU A 155 -3.14 11.83 11.92
N PRO A 156 -3.28 10.55 11.50
CA PRO A 156 -2.16 9.80 10.95
C PRO A 156 -1.61 10.43 9.67
N ILE A 157 -2.48 10.96 8.79
CA ILE A 157 -2.09 11.65 7.56
C ILE A 157 -1.19 12.84 7.90
N GLY A 158 -1.61 13.67 8.86
CA GLY A 158 -0.82 14.82 9.32
C GLY A 158 0.53 14.42 9.90
N LEU A 159 0.58 13.36 10.74
CA LEU A 159 1.84 12.87 11.32
C LEU A 159 2.79 12.32 10.25
N ILE A 160 2.27 11.63 9.23
CA ILE A 160 3.07 11.10 8.11
C ILE A 160 3.59 12.26 7.23
N LEU A 161 2.80 13.30 7.01
CA LEU A 161 3.25 14.50 6.32
C LEU A 161 4.39 15.23 7.07
N LEU A 162 4.39 15.21 8.42
CA LEU A 162 5.48 15.73 9.22
C LEU A 162 6.78 14.90 9.13
N GLN A 163 6.70 13.66 8.62
CA GLN A 163 7.85 12.79 8.32
C GLN A 163 8.36 12.96 6.88
N PRO A 164 8.02 14.00 6.17
CA PRO A 164 7.96 14.27 4.73
C PRO A 164 7.66 13.05 3.80
N ASP A 165 6.79 12.13 4.23
CA ASP A 165 6.37 10.96 3.44
C ASP A 165 5.04 11.24 2.72
N LEU A 166 5.14 11.91 1.55
CA LEU A 166 3.96 12.24 0.74
C LEU A 166 3.25 11.00 0.22
N GLY A 167 4.01 10.02 -0.24
CA GLY A 167 3.46 8.83 -0.86
C GLY A 167 2.56 8.07 0.12
N THR A 168 3.08 7.70 1.28
CA THR A 168 2.28 7.01 2.29
C THR A 168 1.10 7.85 2.76
N SER A 169 1.24 9.18 2.90
CA SER A 169 0.13 10.05 3.30
C SER A 169 -1.03 10.03 2.31
N THR A 170 -0.75 9.97 0.99
CA THR A 170 -1.77 9.87 -0.06
C THR A 170 -2.50 8.53 -0.05
N VAL A 171 -1.84 7.42 0.30
CA VAL A 171 -2.49 6.11 0.52
C VAL A 171 -3.54 6.19 1.64
N PHE A 172 -3.19 6.80 2.78
CA PHE A 172 -4.14 7.01 3.88
C PHE A 172 -5.29 7.93 3.47
N ALA A 173 -5.00 9.04 2.79
CA ALA A 173 -6.00 9.99 2.34
C ALA A 173 -6.98 9.36 1.34
N PHE A 174 -6.49 8.60 0.37
CA PHE A 174 -7.33 7.89 -0.59
C PHE A 174 -8.22 6.85 0.08
N SER A 175 -7.66 6.04 0.98
CA SER A 175 -8.44 5.02 1.67
C SER A 175 -9.50 5.64 2.60
N PHE A 176 -9.21 6.77 3.24
CA PHE A 176 -10.18 7.54 4.02
C PHE A 176 -11.32 8.06 3.15
N ALA A 177 -10.99 8.62 1.98
CA ALA A 177 -11.98 9.08 1.00
C ALA A 177 -12.89 7.93 0.53
N VAL A 178 -12.34 6.74 0.29
CA VAL A 178 -13.12 5.54 -0.07
C VAL A 178 -14.04 5.12 1.07
N LEU A 179 -13.59 5.16 2.33
CA LEU A 179 -14.48 4.87 3.47
C LEU A 179 -15.65 5.86 3.56
N ILE A 180 -15.40 7.15 3.35
CA ILE A 180 -16.43 8.19 3.28
C ILE A 180 -17.41 7.91 2.13
N PHE A 181 -16.91 7.51 0.96
CA PHE A 181 -17.73 7.16 -0.19
C PHE A 181 -18.61 5.94 0.08
N VAL A 182 -18.05 4.86 0.64
CA VAL A 182 -18.76 3.62 0.98
C VAL A 182 -19.80 3.85 2.09
N TYR A 183 -19.55 4.79 3.01
CA TYR A 183 -20.54 5.22 4.00
C TYR A 183 -21.82 5.76 3.34
N GLY A 184 -21.71 6.33 2.14
CA GLY A 184 -22.86 6.83 1.38
C GLY A 184 -23.18 8.31 1.65
N ILE A 185 -22.15 9.11 1.86
CA ILE A 185 -22.32 10.58 1.94
C ILE A 185 -22.86 11.09 0.60
N LYS A 186 -23.81 12.05 0.66
CA LYS A 186 -24.37 12.68 -0.55
C LYS A 186 -23.22 13.23 -1.41
N TYR A 187 -23.26 12.97 -2.71
CA TYR A 187 -22.21 13.34 -3.68
C TYR A 187 -21.81 14.83 -3.62
N ARG A 188 -22.73 15.72 -3.24
CA ARG A 188 -22.42 17.16 -3.06
C ARG A 188 -21.34 17.41 -2.02
N TYR A 189 -21.32 16.64 -0.92
CA TYR A 189 -20.28 16.79 0.11
C TYR A 189 -18.95 16.21 -0.36
N LEU A 190 -18.97 15.18 -1.18
CA LEU A 190 -17.77 14.66 -1.81
C LEU A 190 -17.15 15.70 -2.75
N ILE A 191 -17.97 16.35 -3.60
CA ILE A 191 -17.53 17.44 -4.48
C ILE A 191 -16.94 18.60 -3.65
N ILE A 192 -17.63 19.01 -2.58
CA ILE A 192 -17.14 20.06 -1.68
C ILE A 192 -15.80 19.65 -1.06
N SER A 193 -15.64 18.41 -0.59
CA SER A 193 -14.38 17.92 -0.01
C SER A 193 -13.25 17.96 -1.03
N VAL A 194 -13.49 17.54 -2.28
CA VAL A 194 -12.51 17.62 -3.38
C VAL A 194 -12.17 19.08 -3.69
N ALA A 195 -13.17 19.97 -3.73
CA ALA A 195 -12.94 21.38 -3.97
C ALA A 195 -12.13 22.05 -2.84
N VAL A 196 -12.41 21.71 -1.58
CA VAL A 196 -11.63 22.18 -0.41
C VAL A 196 -10.20 21.65 -0.48
N LEU A 197 -10.01 20.37 -0.81
CA LEU A 197 -8.69 19.78 -0.98
C LEU A 197 -7.92 20.49 -2.10
N ALA A 198 -8.54 20.71 -3.26
CA ALA A 198 -7.92 21.44 -4.36
C ALA A 198 -7.56 22.89 -3.98
N ALA A 199 -8.45 23.59 -3.26
CA ALA A 199 -8.18 24.92 -2.75
C ALA A 199 -7.08 24.96 -1.68
N SER A 200 -6.83 23.85 -0.97
CA SER A 200 -5.74 23.75 0.01
C SER A 200 -4.36 23.49 -0.62
N LEU A 201 -4.28 23.01 -1.86
CA LEU A 201 -3.00 22.70 -2.52
C LEU A 201 -1.98 23.84 -2.53
N PRO A 202 -2.35 25.11 -2.79
CA PRO A 202 -1.40 26.24 -2.72
C PRO A 202 -0.82 26.43 -1.32
N PHE A 203 -1.61 26.16 -0.25
CA PHE A 203 -1.13 26.23 1.12
C PHE A 203 -0.20 25.05 1.44
N VAL A 204 -0.55 23.84 1.03
CA VAL A 204 0.30 22.65 1.19
C VAL A 204 1.64 22.88 0.52
N TRP A 205 1.66 23.49 -0.69
CA TRP A 205 2.89 23.83 -1.40
C TRP A 205 3.88 24.65 -0.59
N LEU A 206 3.41 25.55 0.29
CA LEU A 206 4.29 26.38 1.13
C LEU A 206 5.08 25.55 2.16
N PHE A 207 4.48 24.43 2.62
CA PHE A 207 5.06 23.58 3.65
C PHE A 207 5.88 22.41 3.11
N LEU A 208 5.86 22.17 1.79
CA LEU A 208 6.66 21.11 1.17
C LEU A 208 8.14 21.45 1.21
N ASP A 209 8.97 20.45 1.45
CA ASP A 209 10.42 20.53 1.32
C ASP A 209 10.84 20.72 -0.16
N THR A 210 12.06 21.22 -0.38
CA THR A 210 12.56 21.51 -1.74
C THR A 210 12.57 20.26 -2.62
N TRP A 211 12.96 19.11 -2.09
CA TRP A 211 13.00 17.86 -2.85
C TRP A 211 11.59 17.36 -3.24
N GLN A 212 10.57 17.56 -2.39
CA GLN A 212 9.18 17.25 -2.72
C GLN A 212 8.64 18.17 -3.82
N LYS A 213 8.95 19.48 -3.72
CA LYS A 213 8.63 20.45 -4.77
C LYS A 213 9.27 20.07 -6.10
N ASN A 214 10.52 19.60 -6.07
CA ASN A 214 11.23 19.18 -7.27
C ASN A 214 10.58 17.96 -7.92
N ARG A 215 10.14 16.95 -7.15
CA ARG A 215 9.39 15.80 -7.70
C ARG A 215 8.11 16.23 -8.43
N ILE A 216 7.35 17.19 -7.86
CA ILE A 216 6.15 17.73 -8.52
C ILE A 216 6.52 18.55 -9.77
N ARG A 217 7.60 19.35 -9.72
CA ARG A 217 8.08 20.11 -10.90
C ARG A 217 8.52 19.19 -12.02
N VAL A 218 9.29 18.15 -11.71
CA VAL A 218 9.73 17.15 -12.69
C VAL A 218 8.55 16.42 -13.32
N PHE A 219 7.48 16.15 -12.56
CA PHE A 219 6.25 15.56 -13.11
C PHE A 219 5.59 16.48 -14.15
N ILE A 220 5.64 17.81 -13.96
CA ILE A 220 5.09 18.79 -14.90
C ILE A 220 6.06 19.04 -16.06
N ASP A 221 7.36 19.12 -15.77
CA ASP A 221 8.43 19.35 -16.73
C ASP A 221 9.61 18.39 -16.44
N PRO A 222 9.67 17.23 -17.14
CA PRO A 222 10.73 16.24 -16.94
C PRO A 222 12.15 16.79 -17.20
N THR A 223 12.29 17.92 -17.88
CA THR A 223 13.59 18.56 -18.17
C THR A 223 14.11 19.41 -17.01
N PHE A 224 13.30 19.64 -15.98
CA PHE A 224 13.64 20.54 -14.87
C PHE A 224 14.83 20.04 -14.04
N ASP A 225 14.97 18.75 -13.84
CA ASP A 225 16.05 18.15 -13.03
C ASP A 225 16.60 16.86 -13.70
N PRO A 226 17.38 17.00 -14.79
CA PRO A 226 17.86 15.86 -15.57
C PRO A 226 18.83 14.93 -14.84
N SER A 227 19.43 15.38 -13.74
CA SER A 227 20.41 14.60 -12.94
C SER A 227 19.86 14.06 -11.64
N GLY A 228 18.70 14.53 -11.17
CA GLY A 228 18.05 14.13 -9.94
C GLY A 228 16.76 13.33 -10.19
N ALA A 229 15.63 13.88 -9.74
CA ALA A 229 14.32 13.21 -9.87
C ALA A 229 13.92 12.93 -11.33
N GLY A 230 14.25 13.81 -12.28
CA GLY A 230 14.01 13.60 -13.71
C GLY A 230 14.84 12.47 -14.30
N TYR A 231 16.05 12.22 -13.77
CA TYR A 231 16.86 11.07 -14.19
C TYR A 231 16.16 9.75 -13.90
N GLN A 232 15.59 9.59 -12.70
CA GLN A 232 14.89 8.36 -12.30
C GLN A 232 13.72 8.05 -13.24
N THR A 233 12.87 9.03 -13.50
CA THR A 233 11.69 8.91 -14.37
C THR A 233 12.09 8.62 -15.81
N SER A 234 13.06 9.37 -16.35
CA SER A 234 13.57 9.16 -17.71
C SER A 234 14.12 7.74 -17.89
N LYS A 235 14.90 7.23 -16.94
CA LYS A 235 15.43 5.87 -17.00
C LYS A 235 14.34 4.80 -16.91
N SER A 236 13.31 5.04 -16.09
CA SER A 236 12.13 4.20 -16.00
C SER A 236 11.43 4.04 -17.35
N ILE A 237 11.14 5.15 -18.03
CA ILE A 237 10.49 5.14 -19.36
C ILE A 237 11.36 4.49 -20.43
N VAL A 238 12.68 4.77 -20.42
CA VAL A 238 13.61 4.14 -21.38
C VAL A 238 13.62 2.63 -21.19
N ALA A 239 13.65 2.14 -19.93
CA ALA A 239 13.60 0.71 -19.62
C ALA A 239 12.29 0.08 -20.12
N LEU A 240 11.14 0.66 -19.77
CA LEU A 240 9.84 0.17 -20.24
C LEU A 240 9.75 0.13 -21.77
N GLY A 241 10.22 1.21 -22.45
CA GLY A 241 10.18 1.30 -23.90
C GLY A 241 11.11 0.29 -24.59
N SER A 242 12.27 0.02 -24.01
CA SER A 242 13.25 -0.94 -24.57
C SER A 242 12.79 -2.39 -24.51
N GLY A 243 11.90 -2.75 -23.55
CA GLY A 243 11.42 -4.12 -23.38
C GLY A 243 10.49 -4.60 -24.48
N GLY A 244 9.83 -3.71 -25.23
CA GLY A 244 8.91 -4.11 -26.30
C GLY A 244 7.82 -5.10 -25.83
N LEU A 245 7.46 -6.06 -26.66
CA LEU A 245 6.39 -7.02 -26.33
C LEU A 245 6.84 -8.13 -25.38
N LYS A 246 8.03 -8.71 -25.59
CA LYS A 246 8.48 -9.91 -24.89
C LYS A 246 9.58 -9.66 -23.85
N GLY A 247 10.13 -8.45 -23.82
CA GLY A 247 11.27 -8.11 -22.98
C GLY A 247 12.61 -8.56 -23.57
N ALA A 248 13.69 -8.05 -22.99
CA ALA A 248 15.06 -8.44 -23.30
C ALA A 248 15.43 -9.83 -22.76
N GLY A 249 14.60 -10.40 -21.89
CA GLY A 249 14.87 -11.61 -21.10
C GLY A 249 15.46 -11.28 -19.74
N LEU A 250 15.25 -12.16 -18.75
CA LEU A 250 15.81 -12.01 -17.41
C LEU A 250 17.34 -11.94 -17.50
N PHE A 251 17.97 -11.09 -16.68
CA PHE A 251 19.39 -10.80 -16.65
C PHE A 251 19.98 -10.14 -17.91
N ASN A 252 19.12 -9.69 -18.84
CA ASN A 252 19.57 -9.08 -20.09
C ASN A 252 19.09 -7.62 -20.26
N GLY A 253 18.41 -7.03 -19.27
CA GLY A 253 17.97 -5.64 -19.30
C GLY A 253 19.16 -4.67 -19.22
N ILE A 254 19.34 -3.82 -20.23
CA ILE A 254 20.48 -2.90 -20.29
C ILE A 254 20.41 -1.87 -19.14
N GLN A 255 19.25 -1.30 -18.89
CA GLN A 255 19.06 -0.33 -17.81
C GLN A 255 19.07 -1.03 -16.44
N THR A 256 18.43 -2.20 -16.33
CA THR A 256 18.37 -3.00 -15.11
C THR A 256 19.75 -3.50 -14.70
N GLN A 257 20.52 -4.11 -15.61
CA GLN A 257 21.85 -4.67 -15.30
C GLN A 257 22.93 -3.58 -15.27
N GLY A 258 22.77 -2.51 -16.07
CA GLY A 258 23.70 -1.38 -16.08
C GLY A 258 23.56 -0.39 -14.93
N ASN A 259 22.75 -0.68 -13.89
CA ASN A 259 22.42 0.22 -12.79
C ASN A 259 21.89 1.58 -13.27
N GLY A 260 21.23 1.60 -14.44
CA GLY A 260 20.65 2.81 -14.99
C GLY A 260 19.40 3.27 -14.23
N ILE A 261 18.66 2.36 -13.58
CA ILE A 261 17.45 2.64 -12.82
C ILE A 261 17.79 2.69 -11.33
N PRO A 262 17.69 3.86 -10.67
CA PRO A 262 17.85 3.94 -9.21
C PRO A 262 16.70 3.23 -8.48
N VAL A 263 16.97 2.65 -7.31
CA VAL A 263 15.98 1.98 -6.45
C VAL A 263 15.09 0.98 -7.23
N LYS A 264 15.71 0.27 -8.16
CA LYS A 264 15.05 -0.66 -9.09
C LYS A 264 14.40 -1.87 -8.40
N GLU A 265 14.86 -2.22 -7.22
CA GLU A 265 14.36 -3.33 -6.42
C GLU A 265 13.06 -3.00 -5.67
N SER A 266 12.77 -1.73 -5.47
CA SER A 266 11.62 -1.24 -4.71
C SER A 266 10.66 -0.43 -5.59
N ASP A 267 10.99 0.83 -5.84
CA ASP A 267 10.08 1.82 -6.42
C ASP A 267 9.91 1.64 -7.93
N PHE A 268 10.99 1.26 -8.61
CA PHE A 268 11.02 1.12 -10.07
C PHE A 268 11.09 -0.34 -10.54
N ILE A 269 10.63 -1.28 -9.71
CA ILE A 269 10.61 -2.70 -10.09
C ILE A 269 9.70 -2.97 -11.30
N PHE A 270 8.60 -2.22 -11.43
CA PHE A 270 7.69 -2.34 -12.57
C PHE A 270 8.41 -2.04 -13.89
N SER A 271 9.30 -1.04 -13.92
CA SER A 271 10.10 -0.69 -15.08
C SER A 271 11.17 -1.74 -15.39
N SER A 272 11.82 -2.30 -14.35
CA SER A 272 12.76 -3.40 -14.53
C SER A 272 12.08 -4.64 -15.09
N ILE A 273 10.89 -4.99 -14.59
CA ILE A 273 10.08 -6.09 -15.14
C ILE A 273 9.66 -5.76 -16.58
N GLY A 274 9.31 -4.51 -16.86
CA GLY A 274 8.94 -4.07 -18.21
C GLY A 274 10.09 -4.19 -19.21
N GLU A 275 11.33 -3.89 -18.80
CA GLU A 275 12.51 -4.10 -19.64
C GLU A 275 12.78 -5.59 -19.89
N GLU A 276 12.73 -6.43 -18.86
CA GLU A 276 13.14 -7.83 -18.95
C GLU A 276 12.04 -8.79 -19.41
N MET A 277 10.76 -8.53 -19.00
CA MET A 277 9.61 -9.39 -19.36
C MET A 277 8.67 -8.71 -20.35
N GLY A 278 8.94 -7.48 -20.75
CA GLY A 278 8.20 -6.74 -21.75
C GLY A 278 6.77 -6.38 -21.37
N PHE A 279 6.01 -5.98 -22.38
CA PHE A 279 4.59 -5.63 -22.23
C PHE A 279 3.75 -6.78 -21.66
N ILE A 280 4.11 -8.03 -21.96
CA ILE A 280 3.41 -9.22 -21.43
C ILE A 280 3.56 -9.29 -19.91
N GLY A 281 4.77 -9.08 -19.37
CA GLY A 281 5.02 -9.08 -17.92
C GLY A 281 4.27 -7.96 -17.22
N CYS A 282 4.36 -6.74 -17.74
CA CYS A 282 3.62 -5.58 -17.21
C CYS A 282 2.10 -5.79 -17.23
N SER A 283 1.57 -6.31 -18.36
CA SER A 283 0.13 -6.58 -18.50
C SER A 283 -0.35 -7.63 -17.51
N ALA A 284 0.44 -8.69 -17.29
CA ALA A 284 0.12 -9.70 -16.28
C ALA A 284 -0.02 -9.12 -14.89
N ILE A 285 0.89 -8.21 -14.48
CA ILE A 285 0.83 -7.51 -13.20
C ILE A 285 -0.45 -6.67 -13.10
N VAL A 286 -0.74 -5.85 -14.12
CA VAL A 286 -1.93 -4.98 -14.14
C VAL A 286 -3.21 -5.81 -14.06
N ILE A 287 -3.32 -6.88 -14.83
CA ILE A 287 -4.49 -7.77 -14.84
C ILE A 287 -4.67 -8.45 -13.48
N LEU A 288 -3.60 -8.98 -12.89
CA LEU A 288 -3.66 -9.62 -11.57
C LEU A 288 -4.06 -8.63 -10.48
N ALA A 289 -3.47 -7.43 -10.47
CA ALA A 289 -3.83 -6.35 -9.55
C ALA A 289 -5.32 -5.99 -9.67
N PHE A 290 -5.81 -5.81 -10.89
CA PHE A 290 -7.22 -5.53 -11.17
C PHE A 290 -8.15 -6.65 -10.67
N LEU A 291 -7.79 -7.91 -10.91
CA LEU A 291 -8.57 -9.07 -10.44
C LEU A 291 -8.59 -9.16 -8.90
N ILE A 292 -7.49 -8.85 -8.22
CA ILE A 292 -7.44 -8.77 -6.75
C ILE A 292 -8.43 -7.71 -6.25
N ILE A 293 -8.40 -6.50 -6.84
CA ILE A 293 -9.26 -5.39 -6.43
C ILE A 293 -10.74 -5.74 -6.66
N ILE A 294 -11.09 -6.28 -7.83
CA ILE A 294 -12.46 -6.74 -8.13
C ILE A 294 -12.89 -7.80 -7.11
N ARG A 295 -12.01 -8.76 -6.78
CA ARG A 295 -12.33 -9.79 -5.80
C ARG A 295 -12.60 -9.20 -4.42
N CYS A 296 -11.81 -8.22 -3.99
CA CYS A 296 -12.03 -7.51 -2.73
C CYS A 296 -13.34 -6.72 -2.72
N ILE A 297 -13.67 -6.02 -3.82
CA ILE A 297 -14.95 -5.31 -3.97
C ILE A 297 -16.13 -6.31 -3.88
N TYR A 298 -16.02 -7.46 -4.53
CA TYR A 298 -17.01 -8.52 -4.43
C TYR A 298 -17.20 -9.01 -3.00
N ILE A 299 -16.11 -9.22 -2.25
CA ILE A 299 -16.17 -9.64 -0.84
C ILE A 299 -16.83 -8.54 0.01
N ALA A 300 -16.45 -7.28 -0.18
CA ALA A 300 -17.05 -6.14 0.52
C ALA A 300 -18.56 -6.06 0.26
N SER A 301 -18.99 -6.17 -1.00
CA SER A 301 -20.40 -6.08 -1.39
C SER A 301 -21.27 -7.22 -0.86
N LYS A 302 -20.66 -8.37 -0.56
CA LYS A 302 -21.36 -9.56 -0.01
C LYS A 302 -21.28 -9.65 1.52
N SER A 303 -20.58 -8.75 2.19
CA SER A 303 -20.54 -8.72 3.64
C SER A 303 -21.84 -8.20 4.22
N HIS A 304 -22.44 -8.93 5.18
CA HIS A 304 -23.68 -8.53 5.84
C HIS A 304 -23.49 -7.52 6.97
N SER A 305 -22.27 -7.34 7.48
CA SER A 305 -21.98 -6.33 8.51
C SER A 305 -21.39 -5.07 7.89
N TYR A 306 -21.80 -3.91 8.38
CA TYR A 306 -21.20 -2.64 7.97
C TYR A 306 -19.69 -2.61 8.26
N TYR A 307 -19.26 -3.12 9.41
CA TYR A 307 -17.83 -3.23 9.70
C TYR A 307 -17.08 -4.06 8.66
N GLY A 308 -17.63 -5.22 8.26
CA GLY A 308 -17.04 -6.05 7.22
C GLY A 308 -16.99 -5.36 5.86
N GLN A 309 -18.01 -4.59 5.49
CA GLN A 309 -18.01 -3.80 4.26
C GLN A 309 -16.89 -2.73 4.30
N PHE A 310 -16.83 -1.96 5.37
CA PHE A 310 -15.86 -0.86 5.51
C PHE A 310 -14.42 -1.36 5.61
N ILE A 311 -14.14 -2.41 6.40
CA ILE A 311 -12.76 -2.90 6.58
C ILE A 311 -12.20 -3.47 5.28
N VAL A 312 -13.01 -4.27 4.54
CA VAL A 312 -12.59 -4.83 3.26
C VAL A 312 -12.43 -3.74 2.21
N ALA A 313 -13.39 -2.80 2.11
CA ALA A 313 -13.30 -1.69 1.15
C ALA A 313 -12.09 -0.79 1.43
N GLY A 314 -11.82 -0.46 2.70
CA GLY A 314 -10.68 0.36 3.08
C GLY A 314 -9.34 -0.31 2.81
N MET A 315 -9.18 -1.60 3.15
CA MET A 315 -7.96 -2.35 2.85
C MET A 315 -7.77 -2.54 1.34
N ALA A 316 -8.83 -2.82 0.60
CA ALA A 316 -8.79 -2.90 -0.86
C ALA A 316 -8.38 -1.56 -1.48
N ALA A 317 -8.86 -0.44 -0.94
CA ALA A 317 -8.49 0.89 -1.40
C ALA A 317 -7.00 1.18 -1.17
N MET A 318 -6.44 0.81 -0.01
CA MET A 318 -5.00 0.95 0.24
C MET A 318 -4.17 0.16 -0.76
N ILE A 319 -4.50 -1.12 -0.94
CA ILE A 319 -3.79 -1.99 -1.90
C ILE A 319 -3.94 -1.45 -3.33
N ALA A 320 -5.15 -1.02 -3.72
CA ALA A 320 -5.41 -0.47 -5.04
C ALA A 320 -4.60 0.80 -5.29
N PHE A 321 -4.53 1.70 -4.31
CA PHE A 321 -3.80 2.95 -4.47
C PHE A 321 -2.29 2.73 -4.57
N HIS A 322 -1.73 1.78 -3.82
CA HIS A 322 -0.33 1.37 -4.00
C HIS A 322 -0.02 0.91 -5.44
N PHE A 323 -0.91 0.09 -6.05
CA PHE A 323 -0.74 -0.32 -7.45
C PHE A 323 -0.83 0.88 -8.40
N ILE A 324 -1.85 1.72 -8.22
CA ILE A 324 -2.08 2.91 -9.07
C ILE A 324 -0.87 3.84 -9.00
N GLU A 325 -0.39 4.11 -7.80
CA GLU A 325 0.69 5.07 -7.57
C GLU A 325 2.04 4.54 -8.07
N ASN A 326 2.40 3.28 -7.73
CA ASN A 326 3.65 2.70 -8.20
C ASN A 326 3.68 2.55 -9.72
N ILE A 327 2.65 1.96 -10.33
CA ILE A 327 2.58 1.84 -11.79
C ILE A 327 2.54 3.22 -12.43
N GLY A 328 1.71 4.13 -11.89
CA GLY A 328 1.55 5.49 -12.39
C GLY A 328 2.85 6.29 -12.42
N MET A 329 3.68 6.21 -11.37
CA MET A 329 4.97 6.90 -11.35
C MET A 329 5.99 6.27 -12.30
N ASN A 330 5.96 4.95 -12.51
CA ASN A 330 6.84 4.26 -13.46
C ASN A 330 6.54 4.63 -14.93
N ILE A 331 5.29 5.00 -15.24
CA ILE A 331 4.86 5.41 -16.61
C ILE A 331 4.60 6.92 -16.72
N GLU A 332 5.13 7.74 -15.81
CA GLU A 332 4.99 9.20 -15.77
C GLU A 332 3.55 9.74 -15.74
N LEU A 333 2.60 8.98 -15.23
CA LEU A 333 1.22 9.45 -14.98
C LEU A 333 1.03 10.02 -13.58
N MET A 334 1.99 9.80 -12.67
CA MET A 334 1.99 10.31 -11.29
C MET A 334 3.41 10.75 -10.90
N PRO A 335 3.56 11.72 -10.00
CA PRO A 335 4.88 12.10 -9.48
C PRO A 335 5.53 10.94 -8.73
N VAL A 336 6.86 10.88 -8.73
CA VAL A 336 7.60 9.85 -8.00
C VAL A 336 7.44 10.06 -6.49
N THR A 337 6.82 9.11 -5.81
CA THR A 337 6.52 9.18 -4.37
C THR A 337 7.33 8.18 -3.54
N GLY A 338 7.95 7.19 -4.16
CA GLY A 338 8.74 6.18 -3.46
C GLY A 338 7.90 5.10 -2.78
N ILE A 339 6.77 4.71 -3.38
CA ILE A 339 5.91 3.65 -2.84
C ILE A 339 6.21 2.33 -3.56
N PRO A 340 6.47 1.24 -2.80
CA PRO A 340 6.73 -0.07 -3.38
C PRO A 340 5.46 -0.71 -3.98
N LEU A 341 5.64 -1.54 -5.01
CA LEU A 341 4.58 -2.31 -5.66
C LEU A 341 4.19 -3.51 -4.76
N PRO A 342 2.92 -3.59 -4.31
CA PRO A 342 2.49 -4.66 -3.40
C PRO A 342 2.78 -6.06 -3.94
N PHE A 343 3.23 -6.95 -3.07
CA PHE A 343 3.54 -8.37 -3.32
C PHE A 343 4.74 -8.63 -4.26
N ILE A 344 5.30 -7.61 -4.92
CA ILE A 344 6.38 -7.73 -5.91
C ILE A 344 7.67 -7.10 -5.41
N SER A 345 7.63 -5.82 -5.01
CA SER A 345 8.80 -5.03 -4.61
C SER A 345 9.53 -5.60 -3.40
N ALA A 346 10.82 -5.33 -3.32
CA ALA A 346 11.60 -5.46 -2.10
C ALA A 346 11.18 -4.40 -1.09
N GLY A 347 10.20 -4.72 -0.27
CA GLY A 347 9.66 -3.83 0.75
C GLY A 347 9.25 -4.64 1.97
N GLY A 348 10.21 -5.05 2.81
CA GLY A 348 10.00 -6.00 3.88
C GLY A 348 8.72 -5.77 4.69
N THR A 349 8.57 -4.60 5.29
CA THR A 349 7.39 -4.24 6.11
C THR A 349 6.13 -4.03 5.29
N ASN A 350 6.24 -3.45 4.08
CA ASN A 350 5.09 -3.27 3.17
C ASN A 350 4.51 -4.63 2.73
N LEU A 351 5.38 -5.56 2.38
CA LEU A 351 5.00 -6.90 1.96
C LEU A 351 4.26 -7.64 3.09
N ILE A 352 4.80 -7.59 4.31
CA ILE A 352 4.19 -8.19 5.51
C ILE A 352 2.81 -7.54 5.80
N GLY A 353 2.72 -6.22 5.75
CA GLY A 353 1.48 -5.48 5.96
C GLY A 353 0.42 -5.81 4.90
N SER A 354 0.83 -5.91 3.63
CA SER A 354 -0.06 -6.27 2.52
C SER A 354 -0.63 -7.69 2.68
N PHE A 355 0.19 -8.67 3.05
CA PHE A 355 -0.27 -10.02 3.36
C PHE A 355 -1.20 -10.07 4.58
N ALA A 356 -0.92 -9.28 5.62
CA ALA A 356 -1.81 -9.18 6.79
C ALA A 356 -3.19 -8.64 6.40
N MET A 357 -3.25 -7.59 5.56
CA MET A 357 -4.51 -7.06 5.04
C MET A 357 -5.29 -8.11 4.23
N ILE A 358 -4.63 -8.87 3.35
CA ILE A 358 -5.26 -9.98 2.62
C ILE A 358 -5.82 -11.04 3.57
N GLY A 359 -5.10 -11.39 4.63
CA GLY A 359 -5.58 -12.32 5.65
C GLY A 359 -6.88 -11.86 6.32
N ILE A 360 -6.98 -10.57 6.66
CA ILE A 360 -8.19 -9.97 7.23
C ILE A 360 -9.33 -9.96 6.22
N ILE A 361 -9.06 -9.65 4.95
CA ILE A 361 -10.05 -9.71 3.86
C ILE A 361 -10.58 -11.14 3.69
N ILE A 362 -9.70 -12.15 3.70
CA ILE A 362 -10.10 -13.57 3.64
C ILE A 362 -10.96 -13.95 4.88
N SER A 363 -10.59 -13.49 6.07
CA SER A 363 -11.40 -13.67 7.28
C SER A 363 -12.83 -13.13 7.12
N ALA A 364 -12.96 -11.94 6.53
CA ALA A 364 -14.27 -11.34 6.22
C ALA A 364 -15.04 -12.17 5.17
N SER A 365 -14.36 -12.69 4.14
CA SER A 365 -14.97 -13.55 3.13
C SER A 365 -15.53 -14.85 3.71
N ILE A 366 -14.78 -15.51 4.60
CA ILE A 366 -15.20 -16.75 5.25
C ILE A 366 -16.49 -16.54 6.07
N ARG A 367 -16.64 -15.37 6.69
CA ARG A 367 -17.71 -15.04 7.63
C ARG A 367 -18.80 -14.15 7.06
N ARG A 368 -18.78 -13.88 5.75
CA ARG A 368 -19.70 -12.96 5.07
C ARG A 368 -21.18 -13.27 5.28
N ASP A 369 -21.53 -14.57 5.39
CA ASP A 369 -22.94 -15.02 5.54
C ASP A 369 -23.39 -15.07 7.03
N GLN A 370 -22.54 -14.69 7.96
CA GLN A 370 -22.91 -14.69 9.39
C GLN A 370 -23.65 -13.39 9.72
N ILE A 371 -24.96 -13.45 9.78
CA ILE A 371 -25.77 -12.38 10.35
C ILE A 371 -25.45 -12.34 11.84
N LYS A 372 -24.85 -11.25 12.33
CA LYS A 372 -24.87 -10.99 13.77
C LYS A 372 -26.31 -10.77 14.19
N ARG A 373 -26.92 -11.76 14.83
CA ARG A 373 -28.08 -11.48 15.69
C ARG A 373 -27.50 -10.65 16.86
N ILE A 374 -27.83 -9.34 16.83
CA ILE A 374 -27.64 -8.42 17.95
C ILE A 374 -28.59 -8.85 19.05
#